data_b972f832c512ac6b738aeb5c4231cb1b
#
_entry.id   b972f832c512ac6b738aeb5c4231cb1b
#
_cell.length_a   1.000
_cell.length_b   1.000
_cell.length_c   1.000
_cell.angle_alpha   90.00
_cell.angle_beta   90.00
_cell.angle_gamma   90.00
#
_symmetry.space_group_name_H-M   'P 1'
#
loop_
_entity.id
_entity.type
_entity.pdbx_description
1 polymer ?
#
loop_
_entity_poly.entity_id
_entity_poly.type
_entity_poly.pdbx_seq_one_letter_code
_entity_poly.pdbx_strand_id
1 'polypeptide(L)'
;VYSANAFFVARNDVRLTTPRFAFVLVLLLSAYYVWDTSQAQRVRFRAKHLGVGLGKRPYAFPELPWSELRAPVAISTRRGFPLLASGWVGMARKIHYTADLAMACTWALACDRWPWQSAVVWFYPAFFLAMITHRAGRDERRCEEKYGDDWRRLKERVPNVWVPGVF
;
A
#
# COMPACT_ATOMS: atom_id res chain seq x y z
N VAL A 1 17.98 -6.89 -4.32
CA VAL A 1 16.98 -7.15 -5.36
C VAL A 1 16.67 -5.88 -6.15
N TYR A 2 16.32 -4.75 -5.52
CA TYR A 2 16.07 -3.46 -6.23
C TYR A 2 17.34 -2.82 -6.82
N SER A 3 18.51 -3.19 -6.36
CA SER A 3 19.79 -2.76 -6.94
C SER A 3 19.98 -3.24 -8.40
N ALA A 4 19.28 -4.29 -8.81
CA ALA A 4 19.34 -4.79 -10.19
C ALA A 4 18.89 -3.75 -11.22
N ASN A 5 17.85 -2.97 -10.90
CA ASN A 5 17.34 -1.92 -11.78
C ASN A 5 18.31 -0.74 -11.87
N ALA A 6 18.92 -0.34 -10.74
CA ALA A 6 19.95 0.69 -10.71
C ALA A 6 21.18 0.27 -11.54
N PHE A 7 21.60 -1.00 -11.40
CA PHE A 7 22.69 -1.56 -12.17
C PHE A 7 22.38 -1.63 -13.67
N PHE A 8 21.13 -1.98 -14.02
CA PHE A 8 20.67 -1.97 -15.40
C PHE A 8 20.77 -0.57 -16.02
N VAL A 9 20.25 0.46 -15.31
CA VAL A 9 20.33 1.86 -15.76
C VAL A 9 21.78 2.32 -15.91
N ALA A 10 22.66 1.95 -14.97
CA ALA A 10 24.07 2.33 -15.02
C ALA A 10 24.85 1.70 -16.20
N ARG A 11 24.39 0.53 -16.70
CA ARG A 11 25.04 -0.17 -17.83
C ARG A 11 24.41 0.09 -19.20
N ASN A 12 23.24 0.65 -19.23
CA ASN A 12 22.50 0.90 -20.47
C ASN A 12 22.22 2.40 -20.59
N ASP A 13 22.33 2.95 -21.78
CA ASP A 13 21.92 4.33 -22.06
C ASP A 13 20.39 4.43 -22.05
N VAL A 14 19.83 4.50 -20.84
CA VAL A 14 18.38 4.58 -20.64
C VAL A 14 17.95 6.03 -20.79
N ARG A 15 17.16 6.31 -21.81
CA ARG A 15 16.60 7.65 -22.09
C ARG A 15 15.09 7.59 -22.07
N LEU A 16 14.50 8.09 -21.01
CA LEU A 16 13.06 8.23 -20.91
C LEU A 16 12.59 9.42 -21.76
N THR A 17 11.56 9.19 -22.55
CA THR A 17 10.82 10.31 -23.16
C THR A 17 10.12 11.13 -22.09
N THR A 18 9.93 12.44 -22.34
CA THR A 18 9.24 13.32 -21.37
C THR A 18 7.87 12.80 -20.93
N PRO A 19 6.99 12.30 -21.83
CA PRO A 19 5.70 11.74 -21.41
C PRO A 19 5.86 10.52 -20.51
N ARG A 20 6.84 9.65 -20.81
CA ARG A 20 7.07 8.45 -19.98
C ARG A 20 7.62 8.81 -18.61
N PHE A 21 8.56 9.74 -18.55
CA PHE A 21 9.05 10.26 -17.28
C PHE A 21 7.92 10.85 -16.45
N ALA A 22 7.09 11.71 -17.03
CA ALA A 22 5.95 12.31 -16.36
C ALA A 22 4.97 11.23 -15.85
N PHE A 23 4.66 10.22 -16.65
CA PHE A 23 3.81 9.10 -16.25
C PHE A 23 4.38 8.35 -15.03
N VAL A 24 5.66 7.97 -15.08
CA VAL A 24 6.34 7.26 -13.98
C VAL A 24 6.36 8.10 -12.71
N LEU A 25 6.62 9.40 -12.84
CA LEU A 25 6.63 10.33 -11.71
C LEU A 25 5.24 10.47 -11.08
N VAL A 26 4.20 10.67 -11.89
CA VAL A 26 2.81 10.76 -11.41
C VAL A 26 2.38 9.46 -10.73
N LEU A 27 2.72 8.31 -11.33
CA LEU A 27 2.42 7.00 -10.74
C LEU A 27 3.11 6.83 -9.38
N LEU A 28 4.40 7.18 -9.29
CA LEU A 28 5.17 7.10 -8.05
C LEU A 28 4.57 7.99 -6.96
N LEU A 29 4.31 9.26 -7.27
CA LEU A 29 3.79 10.22 -6.29
C LEU A 29 2.37 9.85 -5.83
N SER A 30 1.52 9.40 -6.75
CA SER A 30 0.17 8.93 -6.41
C SER A 30 0.21 7.68 -5.53
N ALA A 31 1.04 6.70 -5.88
CA ALA A 31 1.22 5.49 -5.09
C ALA A 31 1.78 5.80 -3.70
N TYR A 32 2.77 6.67 -3.61
CA TYR A 32 3.32 7.13 -2.34
C TYR A 32 2.26 7.84 -1.48
N TYR A 33 1.44 8.71 -2.08
CA TYR A 33 0.33 9.37 -1.39
C TYR A 33 -0.65 8.37 -0.78
N VAL A 34 -1.10 7.39 -1.57
CA VAL A 34 -2.01 6.34 -1.09
C VAL A 34 -1.37 5.52 0.02
N TRP A 35 -0.11 5.14 -0.15
CA TRP A 35 0.63 4.36 0.84
C TRP A 35 0.77 5.10 2.17
N ASP A 36 1.30 6.32 2.16
CA ASP A 36 1.55 7.11 3.36
C ASP A 36 0.25 7.45 4.10
N THR A 37 -0.77 7.96 3.40
CA THR A 37 -2.03 8.36 4.01
C THR A 37 -2.83 7.16 4.52
N SER A 38 -2.79 6.01 3.83
CA SER A 38 -3.47 4.79 4.31
C SER A 38 -2.84 4.23 5.58
N GLN A 39 -1.52 4.28 5.70
CA GLN A 39 -0.81 3.88 6.92
C GLN A 39 -1.07 4.89 8.05
N ALA A 40 -1.02 6.19 7.74
CA ALA A 40 -1.30 7.24 8.71
C ALA A 40 -2.71 7.10 9.31
N GLN A 41 -3.74 6.88 8.46
CA GLN A 41 -5.12 6.67 8.93
C GLN A 41 -5.21 5.50 9.93
N ARG A 42 -4.56 4.37 9.64
CA ARG A 42 -4.57 3.19 10.54
C ARG A 42 -3.86 3.45 11.86
N VAL A 43 -2.67 4.07 11.79
CA VAL A 43 -1.86 4.36 12.97
C VAL A 43 -2.59 5.35 13.87
N ARG A 44 -3.14 6.43 13.31
CA ARG A 44 -3.88 7.45 14.07
C ARG A 44 -5.18 6.91 14.66
N PHE A 45 -5.93 6.12 13.88
CA PHE A 45 -7.11 5.45 14.39
C PHE A 45 -6.78 4.55 15.59
N ARG A 46 -5.72 3.76 15.47
CA ARG A 46 -5.28 2.87 16.55
C ARG A 46 -4.83 3.66 17.79
N ALA A 47 -4.01 4.68 17.61
CA ALA A 47 -3.51 5.50 18.70
C ALA A 47 -4.62 6.20 19.47
N LYS A 48 -5.62 6.75 18.77
CA LYS A 48 -6.80 7.37 19.37
C LYS A 48 -7.57 6.39 20.27
N HIS A 49 -7.73 5.13 19.86
CA HIS A 49 -8.44 4.13 20.65
C HIS A 49 -7.62 3.56 21.80
N LEU A 50 -6.29 3.62 21.72
CA LEU A 50 -5.41 3.21 22.82
C LEU A 50 -5.13 4.35 23.82
N GLY A 51 -5.61 5.56 23.55
CA GLY A 51 -5.29 6.74 24.35
C GLY A 51 -3.80 7.12 24.31
N VAL A 52 -3.06 6.67 23.28
CA VAL A 52 -1.64 6.96 23.12
C VAL A 52 -1.49 8.19 22.22
N GLY A 53 -0.84 9.22 22.74
CA GLY A 53 -0.47 10.39 21.96
C GLY A 53 0.55 9.99 20.88
N LEU A 54 0.23 10.23 19.61
CA LEU A 54 1.24 10.18 18.54
C LEU A 54 2.07 11.44 18.68
N GLY A 55 3.36 11.29 19.01
CA GLY A 55 4.32 12.37 18.89
C GLY A 55 4.31 12.96 17.48
N LYS A 56 4.62 14.25 17.35
CA LYS A 56 4.84 14.86 16.02
C LYS A 56 5.87 14.02 15.26
N ARG A 57 5.64 13.77 13.98
CA ARG A 57 6.66 13.13 13.12
C ARG A 57 7.94 13.97 13.26
N PRO A 58 9.06 13.40 13.72
CA PRO A 58 10.27 14.18 14.02
C PRO A 58 10.99 14.71 12.78
N TYR A 59 10.41 14.56 11.57
CA TYR A 59 11.11 14.82 10.31
C TYR A 59 10.35 15.72 9.36
N ALA A 60 11.11 16.28 8.43
CA ALA A 60 10.78 17.23 7.39
C ALA A 60 9.69 16.82 6.37
N PHE A 61 9.14 15.63 6.47
CA PHE A 61 8.03 15.25 5.60
C PHE A 61 6.71 15.79 6.17
N PRO A 62 6.06 16.70 5.46
CA PRO A 62 4.78 17.24 5.89
C PRO A 62 3.74 16.12 5.99
N GLU A 63 2.81 16.28 6.91
CA GLU A 63 1.63 15.42 6.93
C GLU A 63 0.82 15.67 5.66
N LEU A 64 0.61 14.60 4.90
CA LEU A 64 -0.16 14.70 3.67
C LEU A 64 -1.64 14.91 3.98
N PRO A 65 -2.38 15.64 3.15
CA PRO A 65 -3.82 15.78 3.29
C PRO A 65 -4.50 14.41 3.39
N TRP A 66 -5.55 14.34 4.21
CA TRP A 66 -6.33 13.12 4.45
C TRP A 66 -5.60 11.99 5.21
N SER A 67 -4.51 12.31 5.89
CA SER A 67 -3.81 11.38 6.80
C SER A 67 -4.62 11.05 8.06
N GLU A 68 -5.63 11.87 8.40
CA GLU A 68 -6.52 11.65 9.53
C GLU A 68 -7.98 11.66 9.10
N LEU A 69 -8.78 10.75 9.68
CA LEU A 69 -10.21 10.67 9.47
C LEU A 69 -10.94 11.43 10.58
N ARG A 70 -11.74 12.44 10.22
CA ARG A 70 -12.51 13.24 11.19
C ARG A 70 -13.58 12.41 11.90
N ALA A 71 -14.27 11.53 11.16
CA ALA A 71 -15.31 10.65 11.68
C ALA A 71 -15.08 9.21 11.17
N PRO A 72 -14.13 8.46 11.76
CA PRO A 72 -13.85 7.10 11.31
C PRO A 72 -15.02 6.17 11.63
N VAL A 73 -15.49 5.43 10.63
CA VAL A 73 -16.41 4.32 10.84
C VAL A 73 -15.61 3.08 11.21
N ALA A 74 -16.03 2.41 12.28
CA ALA A 74 -15.36 1.24 12.79
C ALA A 74 -16.36 0.15 13.18
N ILE A 75 -15.90 -1.10 13.15
CA ILE A 75 -16.64 -2.26 13.64
C ILE A 75 -16.11 -2.60 15.03
N SER A 76 -17.01 -2.56 16.02
CA SER A 76 -16.68 -3.01 17.38
C SER A 76 -16.37 -4.49 17.38
N THR A 77 -15.33 -4.90 18.12
CA THR A 77 -14.93 -6.30 18.23
C THR A 77 -15.10 -6.81 19.66
N ARG A 78 -15.34 -8.09 19.79
CA ARG A 78 -15.43 -8.78 21.11
C ARG A 78 -14.12 -8.67 21.90
N ARG A 79 -12.99 -8.42 21.22
CA ARG A 79 -11.68 -8.23 21.86
C ARG A 79 -11.41 -6.79 22.31
N GLY A 80 -12.41 -5.89 22.19
CA GLY A 80 -12.33 -4.50 22.67
C GLY A 80 -11.62 -3.54 21.75
N PHE A 81 -10.86 -4.00 20.74
CA PHE A 81 -10.18 -3.13 19.79
C PHE A 81 -10.96 -3.06 18.46
N PRO A 82 -11.52 -1.88 18.08
CA PRO A 82 -12.35 -1.76 16.89
C PRO A 82 -11.52 -1.89 15.60
N LEU A 83 -12.17 -2.39 14.56
CA LEU A 83 -11.61 -2.49 13.20
C LEU A 83 -12.04 -1.28 12.37
N LEU A 84 -11.09 -0.56 11.81
CA LEU A 84 -11.38 0.56 10.90
C LEU A 84 -12.05 0.05 9.62
N ALA A 85 -13.17 0.67 9.24
CA ALA A 85 -13.97 0.33 8.07
C ALA A 85 -14.30 1.53 7.17
N SER A 86 -13.49 2.60 7.25
CA SER A 86 -13.64 3.83 6.45
C SER A 86 -12.30 4.34 5.94
N GLY A 87 -12.32 5.44 5.20
CA GLY A 87 -11.15 5.97 4.54
C GLY A 87 -10.61 4.99 3.50
N TRP A 88 -9.30 4.89 3.37
CA TRP A 88 -8.65 3.96 2.45
C TRP A 88 -9.00 2.49 2.74
N VAL A 89 -9.09 2.12 4.01
CA VAL A 89 -9.49 0.75 4.40
C VAL A 89 -10.92 0.45 3.98
N GLY A 90 -11.81 1.45 3.98
CA GLY A 90 -13.19 1.31 3.48
C GLY A 90 -13.28 1.06 1.97
N MET A 91 -12.26 1.42 1.21
CA MET A 91 -12.18 1.15 -0.23
C MET A 91 -11.60 -0.25 -0.52
N ALA A 92 -10.51 -0.60 0.14
CA ALA A 92 -9.91 -1.93 0.09
C ALA A 92 -9.10 -2.21 1.37
N ARG A 93 -9.27 -3.40 1.95
CA ARG A 93 -8.66 -3.76 3.24
C ARG A 93 -7.14 -3.69 3.25
N LYS A 94 -6.50 -3.90 2.11
CA LYS A 94 -5.04 -3.93 1.92
C LYS A 94 -4.56 -3.00 0.80
N ILE A 95 -5.24 -1.87 0.61
CA ILE A 95 -4.93 -0.90 -0.46
C ILE A 95 -3.47 -0.44 -0.48
N HIS A 96 -2.81 -0.39 0.68
CA HIS A 96 -1.38 -0.07 0.77
C HIS A 96 -0.50 -1.08 0.02
N TYR A 97 -0.93 -2.34 -0.14
CA TYR A 97 -0.18 -3.33 -0.95
C TYR A 97 -0.26 -3.01 -2.45
N THR A 98 -1.40 -2.48 -2.91
CA THR A 98 -1.53 -1.99 -4.29
C THR A 98 -0.59 -0.81 -4.54
N ALA A 99 -0.53 0.11 -3.58
CA ALA A 99 0.38 1.25 -3.64
C ALA A 99 1.86 0.81 -3.61
N ASP A 100 2.21 -0.12 -2.72
CA ASP A 100 3.55 -0.72 -2.65
C ASP A 100 3.95 -1.37 -3.98
N LEU A 101 3.04 -2.15 -4.58
CA LEU A 101 3.29 -2.80 -5.87
C LEU A 101 3.43 -1.78 -7.00
N ALA A 102 2.59 -0.74 -7.01
CA ALA A 102 2.71 0.35 -7.99
C ALA A 102 4.08 1.05 -7.88
N MET A 103 4.54 1.35 -6.66
CA MET A 103 5.89 1.89 -6.43
C MET A 103 6.99 0.93 -6.91
N ALA A 104 6.85 -0.38 -6.67
CA ALA A 104 7.80 -1.37 -7.17
C ALA A 104 7.84 -1.40 -8.71
N CYS A 105 6.70 -1.26 -9.37
CA CYS A 105 6.63 -1.21 -10.83
C CYS A 105 7.29 0.05 -11.41
N THR A 106 7.30 1.18 -10.69
CA THR A 106 7.97 2.41 -11.20
C THR A 106 9.47 2.21 -11.41
N TRP A 107 10.14 1.36 -10.61
CA TRP A 107 11.55 1.01 -10.79
C TRP A 107 11.80 0.32 -12.14
N ALA A 108 10.92 -0.61 -12.52
CA ALA A 108 11.02 -1.30 -13.79
C ALA A 108 10.68 -0.37 -14.98
N LEU A 109 9.63 0.44 -14.83
CA LEU A 109 9.21 1.40 -15.83
C LEU A 109 10.29 2.49 -16.10
N ALA A 110 11.03 2.87 -15.06
CA ALA A 110 12.15 3.80 -15.18
C ALA A 110 13.34 3.23 -15.98
N CYS A 111 13.43 1.92 -16.12
CA CYS A 111 14.43 1.27 -16.99
C CYS A 111 14.06 1.25 -18.49
N ASP A 112 12.94 1.86 -18.87
CA ASP A 112 12.43 1.90 -20.25
C ASP A 112 12.26 0.51 -20.89
N ARG A 113 11.82 -0.48 -20.11
CA ARG A 113 11.57 -1.84 -20.58
C ARG A 113 10.21 -2.35 -20.11
N TRP A 114 9.51 -3.05 -21.01
CA TRP A 114 8.29 -3.78 -20.68
C TRP A 114 8.62 -5.18 -20.16
N PRO A 115 7.68 -5.89 -19.49
CA PRO A 115 7.93 -7.23 -18.95
C PRO A 115 8.50 -8.23 -19.94
N TRP A 116 8.03 -8.18 -21.18
CA TRP A 116 8.50 -9.08 -22.25
C TRP A 116 9.86 -8.69 -22.85
N GLN A 117 10.39 -7.51 -22.54
CA GLN A 117 11.69 -7.06 -23.03
C GLN A 117 12.83 -7.38 -22.07
N SER A 118 12.56 -7.48 -20.79
CA SER A 118 13.59 -7.77 -19.79
C SER A 118 13.03 -8.35 -18.50
N ALA A 119 13.20 -9.64 -18.31
CA ALA A 119 12.85 -10.33 -17.07
C ALA A 119 13.68 -9.82 -15.88
N VAL A 120 14.93 -9.41 -16.10
CA VAL A 120 15.83 -8.89 -15.05
C VAL A 120 15.26 -7.62 -14.42
N VAL A 121 14.77 -6.69 -15.23
CA VAL A 121 14.20 -5.42 -14.78
C VAL A 121 12.90 -5.63 -14.01
N TRP A 122 12.08 -6.58 -14.45
CA TRP A 122 10.79 -6.91 -13.84
C TRP A 122 10.86 -7.96 -12.74
N PHE A 123 12.04 -8.51 -12.49
CA PHE A 123 12.22 -9.50 -11.41
C PHE A 123 11.80 -8.94 -10.04
N TYR A 124 12.18 -7.69 -9.74
CA TYR A 124 11.82 -7.08 -8.45
C TYR A 124 10.31 -6.91 -8.27
N PRO A 125 9.55 -6.29 -9.19
CA PRO A 125 8.10 -6.23 -9.08
C PRO A 125 7.42 -7.61 -8.97
N ALA A 126 7.86 -8.59 -9.76
CA ALA A 126 7.32 -9.94 -9.72
C ALA A 126 7.59 -10.66 -8.39
N PHE A 127 8.83 -10.60 -7.90
CA PHE A 127 9.22 -11.13 -6.60
C PHE A 127 8.43 -10.45 -5.48
N PHE A 128 8.32 -9.12 -5.55
CA PHE A 128 7.58 -8.34 -4.56
C PHE A 128 6.09 -8.70 -4.55
N LEU A 129 5.46 -8.86 -5.72
CA LEU A 129 4.08 -9.34 -5.85
C LEU A 129 3.89 -10.70 -5.17
N ALA A 130 4.76 -11.66 -5.43
CA ALA A 130 4.69 -12.98 -4.80
C ALA A 130 4.81 -12.88 -3.26
N MET A 131 5.75 -12.08 -2.79
CA MET A 131 5.98 -11.86 -1.36
C MET A 131 4.77 -11.21 -0.66
N ILE A 132 4.20 -10.14 -1.22
CA ILE A 132 3.06 -9.46 -0.60
C ILE A 132 1.78 -10.30 -0.67
N THR A 133 1.60 -11.11 -1.72
CA THR A 133 0.47 -12.05 -1.83
C THR A 133 0.53 -13.09 -0.73
N HIS A 134 1.70 -13.70 -0.54
CA HIS A 134 1.92 -14.66 0.55
C HIS A 134 1.69 -14.01 1.93
N ARG A 135 2.19 -12.79 2.13
CA ARG A 135 1.99 -12.01 3.36
C ARG A 135 0.51 -11.71 3.59
N ALA A 136 -0.21 -11.28 2.54
CA ALA A 136 -1.63 -10.99 2.64
C ALA A 136 -2.44 -12.21 3.09
N GLY A 137 -2.15 -13.40 2.54
CA GLY A 137 -2.80 -14.64 2.93
C GLY A 137 -2.56 -15.02 4.39
N ARG A 138 -1.34 -14.84 4.89
CA ARG A 138 -1.03 -15.06 6.32
C ARG A 138 -1.74 -14.06 7.24
N ASP A 139 -1.78 -12.79 6.84
CA ASP A 139 -2.45 -11.75 7.61
C ASP A 139 -3.98 -12.00 7.66
N GLU A 140 -4.56 -12.49 6.56
CA GLU A 140 -6.00 -12.83 6.49
C GLU A 140 -6.32 -13.94 7.49
N ARG A 141 -5.57 -15.05 7.48
CA ARG A 141 -5.75 -16.16 8.44
C ARG A 141 -5.61 -15.69 9.89
N ARG A 142 -4.58 -14.89 10.20
CA ARG A 142 -4.39 -14.33 11.54
C ARG A 142 -5.54 -13.43 11.99
N CYS A 143 -6.10 -12.66 11.06
CA CYS A 143 -7.26 -11.82 11.36
C CYS A 143 -8.52 -12.67 11.60
N GLU A 144 -8.73 -13.73 10.83
CA GLU A 144 -9.83 -14.68 11.02
C GLU A 144 -9.72 -15.41 12.37
N GLU A 145 -8.55 -15.92 12.72
CA GLU A 145 -8.28 -16.56 14.00
C GLU A 145 -8.47 -15.60 15.18
N LYS A 146 -8.06 -14.35 15.00
CA LYS A 146 -8.09 -13.34 16.06
C LYS A 146 -9.48 -12.76 16.29
N TYR A 147 -10.22 -12.46 15.24
CA TYR A 147 -11.45 -11.68 15.30
C TYR A 147 -12.71 -12.48 14.93
N GLY A 148 -12.59 -13.64 14.27
CA GLY A 148 -13.71 -14.52 13.92
C GLY A 148 -14.82 -13.80 13.17
N ASP A 149 -16.03 -13.78 13.75
CA ASP A 149 -17.22 -13.16 13.15
C ASP A 149 -17.08 -11.64 12.95
N ASP A 150 -16.30 -10.97 13.80
CA ASP A 150 -16.05 -9.53 13.63
C ASP A 150 -15.26 -9.25 12.36
N TRP A 151 -14.34 -10.16 12.00
CA TRP A 151 -13.61 -10.10 10.74
C TRP A 151 -14.50 -10.36 9.53
N ARG A 152 -15.45 -11.30 9.64
CA ARG A 152 -16.45 -11.55 8.58
C ARG A 152 -17.29 -10.31 8.32
N ARG A 153 -17.79 -9.65 9.38
CA ARG A 153 -18.53 -8.37 9.25
C ARG A 153 -17.72 -7.30 8.53
N LEU A 154 -16.40 -7.23 8.78
CA LEU A 154 -15.53 -6.32 8.03
C LEU A 154 -15.43 -6.71 6.56
N LYS A 155 -15.30 -8.01 6.25
CA LYS A 155 -15.26 -8.50 4.85
C LYS A 155 -16.54 -8.22 4.08
N GLU A 156 -17.68 -8.39 4.72
CA GLU A 156 -18.99 -8.04 4.13
C GLU A 156 -19.11 -6.55 3.82
N ARG A 157 -18.64 -5.70 4.72
CA ARG A 157 -18.67 -4.24 4.53
C ARG A 157 -17.62 -3.75 3.53
N VAL A 158 -16.46 -4.35 3.51
CA VAL A 158 -15.32 -4.00 2.64
C VAL A 158 -14.86 -5.28 1.94
N PRO A 159 -15.53 -5.70 0.87
CA PRO A 159 -15.22 -6.95 0.18
C PRO A 159 -13.84 -6.91 -0.50
N ASN A 160 -13.47 -5.75 -1.02
CA ASN A 160 -12.22 -5.60 -1.76
C ASN A 160 -11.00 -5.77 -0.87
N VAL A 161 -10.03 -6.55 -1.35
CA VAL A 161 -8.77 -6.79 -0.63
C VAL A 161 -7.71 -5.76 -1.03
N TRP A 162 -7.40 -5.67 -2.31
CA TRP A 162 -6.31 -4.86 -2.84
C TRP A 162 -6.77 -3.71 -3.72
N VAL A 163 -7.60 -4.01 -4.71
CA VAL A 163 -8.06 -3.06 -5.70
C VAL A 163 -9.57 -2.84 -5.55
N PRO A 164 -10.01 -1.59 -5.31
CA PRO A 164 -11.43 -1.29 -5.20
C PRO A 164 -12.20 -1.73 -6.45
N GLY A 165 -13.28 -2.49 -6.25
CA GLY A 165 -14.17 -2.96 -7.31
C GLY A 165 -13.65 -4.13 -8.16
N VAL A 166 -12.44 -4.64 -7.89
CA VAL A 166 -11.86 -5.76 -8.68
C VAL A 166 -11.55 -6.96 -7.79
N PHE A 167 -10.85 -6.74 -6.67
CA PHE A 167 -10.39 -7.81 -5.79
C PHE A 167 -10.12 -7.30 -4.38
#